data_3cf90b848ef34072443c3850878d896c
#
_entry.id   3cf90b848ef34072443c3850878d896c
#
_cell.length_a   1.000
_cell.length_b   1.000
_cell.length_c   1.000
_cell.angle_alpha   90.00
_cell.angle_beta   90.00
_cell.angle_gamma   90.00
#
_symmetry.space_group_name_H-M   'P 1'
#
loop_
_entity.id
_entity.type
_entity.pdbx_description
1 polymer ?
#
loop_
_entity_poly.entity_id
_entity_poly.type
_entity_poly.pdbx_seq_one_letter_code
_entity_poly.pdbx_strand_id
1 'polypeptide(L)'
;MCFFSQPLLRTVASNHLRCFASTHAEKPFFLTCPIFYVNAKPHLGHAYTTCLADAWARYTCLRNQSVLKPFQEDYVASTYSFVFDYCDHSKTFLSCGTDEHGSKVCRAASVNNIDPQQYCDQMSPLFQTLCHATHVKYNDFIRTTETRHVKAVHEFWKRLNASGNLYRSKYSGWYSISDEAFYMPWEIDETNLSGVPVSKETGNPVEWIEEDNYMFKLSSFKNDLHKWLDSGVFPKSSSQSVWADIAHNIVDNVQDVSISRPKSRLDWGIKVPDDDEQTIYVWLDALVNYLTVTGFPWSNVNDANCKKHTLWPPDIQFLGKDIIRFHAVLWPALLMAVDLPLPRRLICHHHVLIDNVKMSKSKGNHIDPIVEQSALLSEEFNNHVITPAESDMLRYVLLRLPLLTFDGTYSREMARKMINTELVNWIGNLLSRITSESLNPEHSIIQITREQVDHMFHNDNMDIDFLNSLDNISHHFDQLWWYEAQPHKAIEEVLRVIRQTNAFIDRHSPWTEREPLRRQSVLSIVSESLRICALLLQPVIPNLSIRLLHRLGIYYEEKEEQNQLNISHRVRVLGENTGKLLRKL
;
A
#
# COMPACT_ATOMS: atom_id res chain seq x y z
N MET A 1 61.61 -25.11 -31.30
CA MET A 1 62.07 -24.82 -29.93
C MET A 1 61.28 -23.65 -29.36
N CYS A 2 60.74 -23.85 -28.15
CA CYS A 2 60.10 -22.91 -27.21
C CYS A 2 58.74 -22.36 -27.59
N PHE A 3 57.69 -22.96 -27.19
CA PHE A 3 56.72 -22.75 -26.09
C PHE A 3 56.78 -21.38 -25.42
N PHE A 4 55.69 -20.59 -25.50
CA PHE A 4 55.17 -19.84 -24.35
C PHE A 4 53.65 -19.75 -24.42
N SER A 5 53.07 -20.23 -23.36
CA SER A 5 51.72 -20.39 -22.96
C SER A 5 51.01 -19.07 -22.65
N GLN A 6 49.75 -18.93 -23.07
CA GLN A 6 48.80 -18.03 -22.40
C GLN A 6 48.31 -18.71 -21.10
N PRO A 7 48.04 -17.93 -20.06
CA PRO A 7 47.09 -18.32 -19.06
C PRO A 7 45.96 -17.31 -18.85
N LEU A 8 44.74 -17.85 -18.83
CA LEU A 8 43.71 -17.62 -17.82
C LEU A 8 43.29 -16.18 -17.48
N LEU A 9 42.34 -15.68 -18.22
CA LEU A 9 41.37 -14.70 -17.76
C LEU A 9 39.94 -15.17 -18.11
N ARG A 10 39.49 -16.18 -17.41
CA ARG A 10 38.05 -16.56 -17.26
C ARG A 10 37.92 -17.21 -15.89
N THR A 11 37.10 -16.63 -15.03
CA THR A 11 36.49 -17.15 -13.80
C THR A 11 36.60 -16.17 -12.61
N VAL A 12 35.84 -15.08 -12.66
CA VAL A 12 35.42 -14.37 -11.43
C VAL A 12 33.98 -13.81 -11.55
N ALA A 13 33.20 -14.27 -12.51
CA ALA A 13 31.84 -13.72 -12.71
C ALA A 13 30.70 -14.74 -12.51
N SER A 14 30.92 -15.86 -11.81
CA SER A 14 29.86 -16.88 -11.63
C SER A 14 29.68 -17.47 -10.23
N ASN A 15 30.25 -16.88 -9.18
CA ASN A 15 30.17 -17.45 -7.82
C ASN A 15 29.32 -16.66 -6.81
N HIS A 16 28.48 -15.71 -7.23
CA HIS A 16 27.55 -15.05 -6.31
C HIS A 16 26.06 -15.45 -6.50
N LEU A 17 25.76 -16.48 -7.26
CA LEU A 17 24.40 -16.97 -7.51
C LEU A 17 24.09 -18.39 -7.05
N ARG A 18 24.98 -19.01 -6.29
CA ARG A 18 24.75 -20.36 -5.72
C ARG A 18 25.23 -20.44 -4.28
N CYS A 19 24.46 -19.91 -3.35
CA CYS A 19 24.41 -20.42 -1.98
C CYS A 19 23.25 -19.76 -1.25
N PHE A 20 22.05 -20.35 -1.32
CA PHE A 20 20.99 -20.24 -0.32
C PHE A 20 19.84 -21.19 -0.72
N ALA A 21 20.17 -22.47 -0.93
CA ALA A 21 19.19 -23.53 -0.80
C ALA A 21 19.37 -24.10 0.63
N SER A 22 19.00 -23.30 1.63
CA SER A 22 18.76 -23.80 2.98
C SER A 22 17.26 -23.86 3.21
N THR A 23 16.79 -24.95 3.79
CA THR A 23 15.42 -25.24 4.23
C THR A 23 14.97 -24.30 5.37
N HIS A 24 15.10 -22.98 5.19
CA HIS A 24 14.49 -21.97 6.04
C HIS A 24 13.19 -21.54 5.36
N ALA A 25 12.08 -21.67 6.06
CA ALA A 25 10.84 -21.03 5.65
C ALA A 25 11.15 -19.57 5.27
N GLU A 26 10.82 -19.17 4.04
CA GLU A 26 11.02 -17.78 3.59
C GLU A 26 10.32 -16.84 4.58
N LYS A 27 11.00 -15.75 4.96
CA LYS A 27 10.38 -14.75 5.84
C LYS A 27 9.14 -14.20 5.17
N PRO A 28 8.07 -13.87 5.92
CA PRO A 28 6.95 -13.12 5.35
C PRO A 28 7.41 -11.81 4.72
N PHE A 29 6.80 -11.43 3.62
CA PHE A 29 7.06 -10.15 2.96
C PHE A 29 6.54 -9.01 3.84
N PHE A 30 7.42 -8.15 4.34
CA PHE A 30 7.12 -7.15 5.34
C PHE A 30 6.87 -5.77 4.71
N LEU A 31 5.65 -5.25 4.90
CA LEU A 31 5.21 -3.95 4.45
C LEU A 31 4.85 -3.07 5.65
N THR A 32 5.12 -1.78 5.55
CA THR A 32 4.78 -0.83 6.61
C THR A 32 4.00 0.37 6.07
N CYS A 33 2.91 0.73 6.76
CA CYS A 33 2.35 2.08 6.67
C CYS A 33 3.10 3.01 7.62
N PRO A 34 3.19 4.30 7.33
CA PRO A 34 3.53 5.29 8.36
C PRO A 34 2.44 5.25 9.43
N ILE A 35 2.84 5.38 10.68
CA ILE A 35 1.89 5.52 11.79
C ILE A 35 1.26 6.91 11.75
N PHE A 36 -0.02 7.00 12.09
CA PHE A 36 -0.80 8.22 11.92
C PHE A 36 -0.85 9.06 13.20
N TYR A 37 -0.62 10.35 13.05
CA TYR A 37 -0.65 11.29 14.15
C TYR A 37 -2.10 11.56 14.60
N VAL A 38 -2.41 11.26 15.86
CA VAL A 38 -3.80 11.26 16.38
C VAL A 38 -4.33 12.65 16.78
N ASN A 39 -3.76 13.72 16.25
CA ASN A 39 -4.20 15.10 16.54
C ASN A 39 -5.59 15.46 15.93
N ALA A 40 -6.14 14.63 15.07
CA ALA A 40 -7.45 14.77 14.44
C ALA A 40 -8.01 13.39 14.04
N LYS A 41 -9.31 13.35 13.68
CA LYS A 41 -9.94 12.16 13.08
C LYS A 41 -9.28 11.77 11.75
N PRO A 42 -9.37 10.50 11.34
CA PRO A 42 -8.87 10.07 10.04
C PRO A 42 -9.56 10.78 8.87
N HIS A 43 -8.85 10.93 7.75
CA HIS A 43 -9.34 11.55 6.52
C HIS A 43 -8.96 10.70 5.29
N LEU A 44 -9.42 11.09 4.09
CA LEU A 44 -9.19 10.35 2.84
C LEU A 44 -7.72 10.07 2.54
N GLY A 45 -6.78 10.94 2.97
CA GLY A 45 -5.34 10.70 2.83
C GLY A 45 -4.88 9.47 3.62
N HIS A 46 -5.36 9.30 4.85
CA HIS A 46 -5.07 8.11 5.66
C HIS A 46 -5.69 6.85 5.04
N ALA A 47 -6.95 6.95 4.55
CA ALA A 47 -7.60 5.86 3.82
C ALA A 47 -6.81 5.45 2.58
N TYR A 48 -6.29 6.42 1.81
CA TYR A 48 -5.46 6.12 0.65
C TYR A 48 -4.20 5.33 1.02
N THR A 49 -3.43 5.82 2.00
CA THR A 49 -2.17 5.19 2.41
C THR A 49 -2.39 3.75 2.88
N THR A 50 -3.40 3.52 3.72
CA THR A 50 -3.71 2.17 4.23
C THR A 50 -4.22 1.24 3.12
N CYS A 51 -5.11 1.72 2.25
CA CYS A 51 -5.60 0.95 1.09
C CYS A 51 -4.47 0.61 0.11
N LEU A 52 -3.54 1.55 -0.12
CA LEU A 52 -2.37 1.33 -0.98
C LEU A 52 -1.49 0.20 -0.45
N ALA A 53 -1.14 0.26 0.84
CA ALA A 53 -0.28 -0.74 1.46
C ALA A 53 -0.95 -2.12 1.51
N ASP A 54 -2.23 -2.20 1.86
CA ASP A 54 -3.00 -3.44 1.83
C ASP A 54 -3.16 -4.01 0.41
N ALA A 55 -3.39 -3.15 -0.59
CA ALA A 55 -3.45 -3.59 -1.98
C ALA A 55 -2.11 -4.20 -2.45
N TRP A 56 -0.99 -3.63 -2.01
CA TRP A 56 0.33 -4.22 -2.27
C TRP A 56 0.52 -5.56 -1.57
N ALA A 57 0.09 -5.69 -0.30
CA ALA A 57 0.16 -6.94 0.45
C ALA A 57 -0.65 -8.04 -0.26
N ARG A 58 -1.89 -7.74 -0.70
CA ARG A 58 -2.72 -8.65 -1.48
C ARG A 58 -2.08 -9.05 -2.81
N TYR A 59 -1.54 -8.07 -3.54
CA TYR A 59 -0.89 -8.35 -4.82
C TYR A 59 0.38 -9.19 -4.65
N THR A 60 1.14 -9.02 -3.59
CA THR A 60 2.30 -9.85 -3.27
C THR A 60 1.92 -11.33 -3.16
N CYS A 61 0.77 -11.64 -2.54
CA CYS A 61 0.28 -13.02 -2.46
C CYS A 61 -0.20 -13.58 -3.81
N LEU A 62 -0.76 -12.72 -4.66
CA LEU A 62 -1.29 -13.09 -5.98
C LEU A 62 -0.21 -13.18 -7.05
N ARG A 63 0.85 -12.39 -6.93
CA ARG A 63 1.91 -12.25 -7.91
C ARG A 63 2.58 -13.58 -8.22
N ASN A 64 2.86 -13.82 -9.50
CA ASN A 64 3.50 -15.04 -10.01
C ASN A 64 2.67 -16.33 -9.86
N GLN A 65 1.39 -16.23 -9.51
CA GLN A 65 0.52 -17.40 -9.45
C GLN A 65 0.09 -17.84 -10.86
N SER A 66 0.02 -19.17 -11.07
CA SER A 66 -0.39 -19.73 -12.37
C SER A 66 -1.81 -19.34 -12.75
N VAL A 67 -2.70 -19.12 -11.77
CA VAL A 67 -4.09 -18.71 -12.01
C VAL A 67 -4.25 -17.39 -12.77
N LEU A 68 -3.18 -16.59 -12.85
CA LEU A 68 -3.16 -15.35 -13.65
C LEU A 68 -2.95 -15.60 -15.16
N LYS A 69 -2.71 -16.85 -15.58
CA LYS A 69 -2.61 -17.19 -17.00
C LYS A 69 -3.98 -17.54 -17.55
N PRO A 70 -4.37 -17.03 -18.74
CA PRO A 70 -5.63 -17.40 -19.36
C PRO A 70 -5.62 -18.83 -19.94
N PHE A 71 -6.80 -19.42 -20.09
CA PHE A 71 -7.03 -20.70 -20.75
C PHE A 71 -6.25 -21.91 -20.22
N GLN A 72 -5.93 -21.94 -18.91
CA GLN A 72 -5.28 -23.10 -18.29
C GLN A 72 -6.27 -24.24 -18.01
N GLU A 73 -5.84 -25.49 -18.25
CA GLU A 73 -6.69 -26.68 -18.15
C GLU A 73 -6.99 -27.13 -16.71
N ASP A 74 -6.09 -26.85 -15.76
CA ASP A 74 -6.17 -27.39 -14.40
C ASP A 74 -6.42 -26.32 -13.34
N TYR A 75 -7.66 -25.86 -13.20
CA TYR A 75 -8.06 -25.05 -12.07
C TYR A 75 -8.58 -25.91 -10.92
N VAL A 76 -7.71 -26.27 -10.00
CA VAL A 76 -8.10 -26.90 -8.73
C VAL A 76 -8.56 -25.81 -7.75
N ALA A 77 -9.60 -26.07 -6.96
CA ALA A 77 -10.13 -25.11 -5.98
C ALA A 77 -9.04 -24.58 -5.02
N SER A 78 -8.07 -25.43 -4.64
CA SER A 78 -6.88 -25.03 -3.84
C SER A 78 -6.02 -23.95 -4.50
N THR A 79 -6.07 -23.80 -5.83
CA THR A 79 -5.31 -22.80 -6.58
C THR A 79 -5.81 -21.37 -6.32
N TYR A 80 -7.01 -21.20 -5.80
CA TYR A 80 -7.61 -19.89 -5.47
C TYR A 80 -7.57 -19.56 -3.98
N SER A 81 -7.02 -20.43 -3.13
CA SER A 81 -7.00 -20.23 -1.66
C SER A 81 -6.49 -18.84 -1.27
N PHE A 82 -5.43 -18.34 -1.93
CA PHE A 82 -4.86 -17.02 -1.65
C PHE A 82 -5.75 -15.84 -2.12
N VAL A 83 -6.76 -16.08 -2.98
CA VAL A 83 -7.73 -15.04 -3.38
C VAL A 83 -8.76 -14.85 -2.28
N PHE A 84 -9.20 -15.96 -1.68
CA PHE A 84 -10.25 -16.00 -0.67
C PHE A 84 -9.69 -15.88 0.75
N ASP A 85 -8.55 -16.53 1.00
CA ASP A 85 -7.85 -16.51 2.28
C ASP A 85 -6.46 -15.84 2.14
N TYR A 86 -6.45 -14.61 1.64
CA TYR A 86 -5.22 -13.83 1.51
C TYR A 86 -4.56 -13.52 2.88
N CYS A 87 -5.24 -13.82 3.97
CA CYS A 87 -4.75 -13.69 5.35
C CYS A 87 -3.81 -14.82 5.76
N ASP A 88 -3.20 -15.54 4.83
CA ASP A 88 -2.05 -16.37 5.17
C ASP A 88 -0.91 -15.47 5.66
N HIS A 89 -0.96 -15.16 6.97
CA HIS A 89 0.04 -14.38 7.69
C HIS A 89 1.46 -14.96 7.56
N SER A 90 1.58 -16.15 6.96
CA SER A 90 2.89 -16.75 6.65
C SER A 90 3.57 -16.09 5.45
N LYS A 91 2.81 -15.45 4.56
CA LYS A 91 3.36 -14.88 3.32
C LYS A 91 3.62 -13.37 3.38
N THR A 92 2.75 -12.63 4.06
CA THR A 92 2.86 -11.16 4.16
C THR A 92 2.62 -10.68 5.58
N PHE A 93 3.30 -9.60 5.96
CA PHE A 93 3.09 -8.91 7.24
C PHE A 93 2.95 -7.41 6.97
N LEU A 94 1.78 -6.85 7.26
CA LEU A 94 1.49 -5.43 7.15
C LEU A 94 1.36 -4.81 8.54
N SER A 95 2.16 -3.77 8.84
CA SER A 95 2.01 -2.97 10.06
C SER A 95 1.35 -1.64 9.77
N CYS A 96 0.41 -1.27 10.64
CA CYS A 96 -0.22 0.05 10.74
C CYS A 96 -0.10 0.54 12.18
N GLY A 97 -0.50 1.77 12.46
CA GLY A 97 -0.51 2.25 13.83
C GLY A 97 -0.79 3.73 13.99
N THR A 98 -0.68 4.20 15.23
CA THR A 98 -0.88 5.59 15.62
C THR A 98 0.34 6.14 16.35
N ASP A 99 0.71 7.38 15.99
CA ASP A 99 1.68 8.23 16.67
C ASP A 99 0.93 9.09 17.69
N GLU A 100 1.21 8.87 18.97
CA GLU A 100 0.40 9.37 20.07
C GLU A 100 1.11 10.38 20.98
N HIS A 101 2.39 10.65 20.74
CA HIS A 101 3.16 11.61 21.50
C HIS A 101 3.28 12.96 20.79
N GLY A 102 3.80 13.98 21.47
CA GLY A 102 4.08 15.29 20.88
C GLY A 102 3.13 16.40 21.30
N SER A 103 3.51 17.63 20.96
CA SER A 103 2.83 18.85 21.40
C SER A 103 1.44 19.04 20.77
N LYS A 104 1.23 18.53 19.55
CA LYS A 104 -0.07 18.61 18.86
C LYS A 104 -1.14 17.77 19.55
N VAL A 105 -0.76 16.59 20.07
CA VAL A 105 -1.65 15.73 20.84
C VAL A 105 -2.03 16.41 22.16
N CYS A 106 -1.04 16.98 22.87
CA CYS A 106 -1.31 17.76 24.09
C CYS A 106 -2.30 18.89 23.84
N ARG A 107 -2.12 19.65 22.76
CA ARG A 107 -3.05 20.74 22.42
C ARG A 107 -4.44 20.22 22.10
N ALA A 108 -4.55 19.14 21.32
CA ALA A 108 -5.83 18.55 21.00
C ALA A 108 -6.55 18.03 22.24
N ALA A 109 -5.83 17.40 23.17
CA ALA A 109 -6.34 16.96 24.47
C ALA A 109 -6.80 18.14 25.32
N SER A 110 -6.00 19.22 25.42
CA SER A 110 -6.32 20.43 26.18
C SER A 110 -7.58 21.14 25.63
N VAL A 111 -7.74 21.23 24.31
CA VAL A 111 -8.96 21.78 23.69
C VAL A 111 -10.21 20.98 24.08
N ASN A 112 -10.07 19.68 24.29
CA ASN A 112 -11.16 18.79 24.71
C ASN A 112 -11.28 18.65 26.24
N ASN A 113 -10.42 19.31 27.03
CA ASN A 113 -10.37 19.25 28.49
C ASN A 113 -10.20 17.82 29.03
N ILE A 114 -9.39 17.02 28.38
CA ILE A 114 -9.07 15.64 28.79
C ILE A 114 -7.55 15.41 28.80
N ASP A 115 -7.13 14.37 29.52
CA ASP A 115 -5.74 13.92 29.58
C ASP A 115 -5.26 13.43 28.19
N PRO A 116 -3.99 13.66 27.79
CA PRO A 116 -3.45 13.20 26.52
C PRO A 116 -3.60 11.70 26.28
N GLN A 117 -3.42 10.84 27.32
CA GLN A 117 -3.62 9.40 27.18
C GLN A 117 -5.09 9.08 26.88
N GLN A 118 -6.01 9.69 27.61
CA GLN A 118 -7.45 9.51 27.37
C GLN A 118 -7.85 9.98 25.96
N TYR A 119 -7.26 11.08 25.49
CA TYR A 119 -7.47 11.55 24.13
C TYR A 119 -6.99 10.52 23.09
N CYS A 120 -5.79 9.97 23.26
CA CYS A 120 -5.25 8.94 22.38
C CYS A 120 -6.12 7.66 22.41
N ASP A 121 -6.62 7.25 23.57
CA ASP A 121 -7.50 6.09 23.73
C ASP A 121 -8.85 6.25 23.01
N GLN A 122 -9.32 7.49 22.82
CA GLN A 122 -10.52 7.81 22.05
C GLN A 122 -10.22 7.90 20.54
N MET A 123 -9.05 8.40 20.16
CA MET A 123 -8.73 8.69 18.75
C MET A 123 -8.17 7.49 18.00
N SER A 124 -7.29 6.71 18.62
CA SER A 124 -6.63 5.58 17.97
C SER A 124 -7.61 4.53 17.42
N PRO A 125 -8.70 4.16 18.14
CA PRO A 125 -9.71 3.24 17.59
C PRO A 125 -10.39 3.73 16.31
N LEU A 126 -10.45 5.04 16.06
CA LEU A 126 -11.04 5.56 14.82
C LEU A 126 -10.20 5.19 13.58
N PHE A 127 -8.88 5.10 13.74
CA PHE A 127 -7.98 4.65 12.66
C PHE A 127 -8.11 3.14 12.43
N GLN A 128 -8.32 2.35 13.47
CA GLN A 128 -8.64 0.92 13.32
C GLN A 128 -9.99 0.74 12.62
N THR A 129 -10.99 1.53 13.01
CA THR A 129 -12.32 1.53 12.36
C THR A 129 -12.20 1.90 10.87
N LEU A 130 -11.36 2.88 10.52
CA LEU A 130 -11.07 3.20 9.12
C LEU A 130 -10.51 1.98 8.37
N CYS A 131 -9.50 1.30 8.94
CA CYS A 131 -8.92 0.10 8.33
C CYS A 131 -9.98 -0.99 8.11
N HIS A 132 -10.83 -1.25 9.10
CA HIS A 132 -11.91 -2.23 8.99
C HIS A 132 -12.94 -1.83 7.92
N ALA A 133 -13.38 -0.57 7.91
CA ALA A 133 -14.37 -0.06 6.95
C ALA A 133 -13.86 -0.11 5.49
N THR A 134 -12.54 -0.05 5.29
CA THR A 134 -11.90 -0.12 3.96
C THR A 134 -11.29 -1.50 3.68
N HIS A 135 -11.61 -2.53 4.47
CA HIS A 135 -11.10 -3.90 4.36
C HIS A 135 -9.57 -4.01 4.34
N VAL A 136 -8.88 -3.08 4.99
CA VAL A 136 -7.44 -3.15 5.22
C VAL A 136 -7.17 -4.22 6.29
N LYS A 137 -6.39 -5.22 5.93
CA LYS A 137 -6.00 -6.31 6.83
C LYS A 137 -4.54 -6.13 7.24
N TYR A 138 -4.34 -5.55 8.41
CA TYR A 138 -3.03 -5.44 9.04
C TYR A 138 -2.77 -6.62 9.99
N ASN A 139 -1.50 -6.95 10.18
CA ASN A 139 -1.05 -8.00 11.11
C ASN A 139 -0.73 -7.44 12.49
N ASP A 140 -0.34 -6.18 12.55
CA ASP A 140 -0.06 -5.48 13.80
C ASP A 140 -0.51 -4.01 13.70
N PHE A 141 -1.15 -3.51 14.74
CA PHE A 141 -1.54 -2.10 14.86
C PHE A 141 -0.87 -1.53 16.09
N ILE A 142 0.26 -0.86 15.90
CA ILE A 142 1.10 -0.33 16.97
C ILE A 142 0.59 1.03 17.45
N ARG A 143 0.58 1.23 18.77
CA ARG A 143 0.41 2.54 19.41
C ARG A 143 1.72 2.93 20.08
N THR A 144 2.18 4.16 19.90
CA THR A 144 3.47 4.58 20.50
C THR A 144 3.42 4.68 22.03
N THR A 145 2.22 4.74 22.61
CA THR A 145 2.01 4.67 24.07
C THR A 145 2.10 3.26 24.67
N GLU A 146 2.20 2.21 23.83
CA GLU A 146 2.30 0.83 24.34
C GLU A 146 3.64 0.58 25.05
N THR A 147 3.60 -0.17 26.16
CA THR A 147 4.79 -0.54 26.92
C THR A 147 5.86 -1.24 26.09
N ARG A 148 5.46 -2.07 25.09
CA ARG A 148 6.41 -2.73 24.18
C ARG A 148 7.16 -1.73 23.32
N HIS A 149 6.50 -0.64 22.91
CA HIS A 149 7.11 0.41 22.10
C HIS A 149 8.07 1.26 22.95
N VAL A 150 7.65 1.70 24.15
CA VAL A 150 8.53 2.43 25.08
C VAL A 150 9.82 1.66 25.35
N LYS A 151 9.74 0.32 25.58
CA LYS A 151 10.92 -0.53 25.76
C LYS A 151 11.82 -0.57 24.51
N ALA A 152 11.22 -0.64 23.33
CA ALA A 152 11.96 -0.63 22.07
C ALA A 152 12.70 0.70 21.87
N VAL A 153 12.03 1.83 22.11
CA VAL A 153 12.63 3.17 21.99
C VAL A 153 13.78 3.36 22.97
N HIS A 154 13.60 2.95 24.25
CA HIS A 154 14.67 3.02 25.25
C HIS A 154 15.88 2.17 24.86
N GLU A 155 15.70 0.97 24.36
CA GLU A 155 16.81 0.13 23.89
C GLU A 155 17.50 0.73 22.66
N PHE A 156 16.70 1.24 21.70
CA PHE A 156 17.26 1.92 20.53
C PHE A 156 18.09 3.13 20.91
N TRP A 157 17.58 3.98 21.83
CA TRP A 157 18.31 5.11 22.37
C TRP A 157 19.64 4.70 23.03
N LYS A 158 19.63 3.64 23.84
CA LYS A 158 20.85 3.13 24.50
C LYS A 158 21.90 2.71 23.48
N ARG A 159 21.50 1.99 22.43
CA ARG A 159 22.41 1.61 21.32
C ARG A 159 22.95 2.83 20.59
N LEU A 160 22.08 3.78 20.30
CA LEU A 160 22.45 5.02 19.62
C LEU A 160 23.43 5.86 20.46
N ASN A 161 23.22 5.95 21.77
CA ASN A 161 24.15 6.62 22.68
C ASN A 161 25.50 5.89 22.76
N ALA A 162 25.47 4.56 22.86
CA ALA A 162 26.68 3.73 22.91
C ALA A 162 27.51 3.80 21.61
N SER A 163 26.88 4.08 20.46
CA SER A 163 27.57 4.22 19.17
C SER A 163 28.45 5.49 19.07
N GLY A 164 28.33 6.41 20.05
CA GLY A 164 29.08 7.69 20.03
C GLY A 164 28.56 8.72 19.02
N ASN A 165 27.38 8.48 18.43
CA ASN A 165 26.77 9.38 17.46
C ASN A 165 25.85 10.42 18.11
N LEU A 166 25.73 10.42 19.45
CA LEU A 166 25.03 11.44 20.23
C LEU A 166 25.99 12.35 20.96
N TYR A 167 25.62 13.61 21.05
CA TYR A 167 26.31 14.59 21.89
C TYR A 167 25.31 15.62 22.41
N ARG A 168 25.63 16.29 23.52
CA ARG A 168 24.79 17.33 24.09
C ARG A 168 25.29 18.69 23.63
N SER A 169 24.39 19.56 23.18
CA SER A 169 24.74 20.91 22.75
C SER A 169 23.55 21.85 22.86
N LYS A 170 23.86 23.12 23.09
CA LYS A 170 22.89 24.17 22.84
C LYS A 170 22.59 24.24 21.35
N TYR A 171 21.33 24.13 21.03
CA TYR A 171 20.82 24.21 19.65
C TYR A 171 19.94 25.45 19.54
N SER A 172 20.18 26.28 18.55
CA SER A 172 19.36 27.44 18.23
C SER A 172 18.93 27.39 16.77
N GLY A 173 17.67 27.68 16.50
CA GLY A 173 17.15 27.63 15.15
C GLY A 173 15.67 28.03 15.05
N TRP A 174 15.19 28.15 13.82
CA TRP A 174 13.80 28.38 13.50
C TRP A 174 12.97 27.11 13.76
N TYR A 175 12.02 27.16 14.66
CA TYR A 175 11.19 26.02 15.06
C TYR A 175 9.72 26.29 14.75
N SER A 176 9.08 25.39 14.04
CA SER A 176 7.63 25.39 13.90
C SER A 176 6.99 24.47 14.93
N ILE A 177 6.21 25.05 15.81
CA ILE A 177 5.39 24.29 16.77
C ILE A 177 4.34 23.43 16.02
N SER A 178 3.86 23.94 14.89
CA SER A 178 2.85 23.23 14.09
C SER A 178 3.42 22.04 13.32
N ASP A 179 4.70 22.05 12.98
CA ASP A 179 5.38 20.98 12.26
C ASP A 179 6.19 20.08 13.21
N GLU A 180 6.39 20.57 14.45
CA GLU A 180 7.26 19.94 15.48
C GLU A 180 8.67 19.71 14.95
N ALA A 181 9.16 20.63 14.12
CA ALA A 181 10.43 20.52 13.41
C ALA A 181 11.20 21.83 13.42
N PHE A 182 12.54 21.70 13.41
CA PHE A 182 13.43 22.80 13.12
C PHE A 182 13.62 22.96 11.61
N TYR A 183 13.74 24.20 11.19
CA TYR A 183 13.99 24.60 9.81
C TYR A 183 15.29 25.37 9.68
N MET A 184 15.98 25.21 8.58
CA MET A 184 17.16 25.97 8.25
C MET A 184 16.79 27.38 7.77
N PRO A 185 17.69 28.39 7.91
CA PRO A 185 17.36 29.75 7.50
C PRO A 185 16.86 29.89 6.06
N TRP A 186 17.37 29.07 5.13
CA TRP A 186 16.95 29.11 3.72
C TRP A 186 15.56 28.46 3.48
N GLU A 187 15.05 27.69 4.44
CA GLU A 187 13.70 27.09 4.40
C GLU A 187 12.63 28.06 4.93
N ILE A 188 13.01 29.25 5.40
CA ILE A 188 12.10 30.24 6.00
C ILE A 188 11.77 31.33 4.98
N ASP A 189 10.48 31.68 4.93
CA ASP A 189 9.98 32.88 4.25
C ASP A 189 9.71 33.98 5.30
N GLU A 190 10.62 34.95 5.36
CA GLU A 190 10.50 36.12 6.23
C GLU A 190 9.70 37.26 5.55
N THR A 191 9.42 37.11 4.25
CA THR A 191 8.86 38.19 3.42
C THR A 191 7.35 38.05 3.18
N ASN A 192 6.69 37.12 3.87
CA ASN A 192 5.28 36.90 3.70
C ASN A 192 4.43 38.10 4.15
N LEU A 193 3.20 38.21 3.59
CA LEU A 193 2.29 39.32 3.84
C LEU A 193 1.81 39.45 5.30
N SER A 194 2.01 38.43 6.13
CA SER A 194 1.61 38.46 7.55
C SER A 194 2.64 39.07 8.48
N GLY A 195 3.89 39.27 7.99
CA GLY A 195 5.00 39.77 8.80
C GLY A 195 5.53 38.79 9.87
N VAL A 196 5.00 37.55 9.89
CA VAL A 196 5.47 36.47 10.78
C VAL A 196 6.28 35.47 9.94
N PRO A 197 7.53 35.13 10.29
CA PRO A 197 8.30 34.13 9.56
C PRO A 197 7.56 32.80 9.47
N VAL A 198 7.56 32.17 8.27
CA VAL A 198 6.87 30.90 8.02
C VAL A 198 7.80 29.92 7.30
N SER A 199 7.56 28.64 7.48
CA SER A 199 8.23 27.61 6.68
C SER A 199 7.78 27.69 5.22
N LYS A 200 8.72 27.68 4.28
CA LYS A 200 8.44 27.62 2.84
C LYS A 200 7.73 26.33 2.43
N GLU A 201 7.99 25.23 3.15
CA GLU A 201 7.44 23.92 2.87
C GLU A 201 5.96 23.81 3.29
N THR A 202 5.65 24.26 4.51
CA THR A 202 4.32 24.04 5.12
C THR A 202 3.47 25.30 5.20
N GLY A 203 4.10 26.49 5.13
CA GLY A 203 3.45 27.78 5.37
C GLY A 203 3.11 28.03 6.85
N ASN A 204 3.57 27.17 7.76
CA ASN A 204 3.30 27.31 9.19
C ASN A 204 4.27 28.32 9.84
N PRO A 205 3.82 29.06 10.86
CA PRO A 205 4.64 30.00 11.61
C PRO A 205 5.84 29.30 12.26
N VAL A 206 6.99 30.02 12.28
CA VAL A 206 8.20 29.58 12.95
C VAL A 206 8.67 30.65 13.94
N GLU A 207 9.31 30.20 15.02
CA GLU A 207 9.92 31.07 16.04
C GLU A 207 11.38 30.69 16.24
N TRP A 208 12.23 31.67 16.56
CA TRP A 208 13.64 31.40 16.92
C TRP A 208 13.71 30.93 18.34
N ILE A 209 14.24 29.72 18.58
CA ILE A 209 14.42 29.16 19.91
C ILE A 209 15.85 28.70 20.16
N GLU A 210 16.25 28.67 21.43
CA GLU A 210 17.49 28.07 21.91
C GLU A 210 17.18 27.05 22.99
N GLU A 211 17.71 25.85 22.86
CA GLU A 211 17.48 24.73 23.76
C GLU A 211 18.77 23.93 23.97
N ASP A 212 18.94 23.30 25.14
CA ASP A 212 20.02 22.35 25.41
C ASP A 212 19.52 20.93 25.16
N ASN A 213 19.89 20.36 24.02
CA ASN A 213 19.34 19.11 23.51
C ASN A 213 20.41 18.05 23.26
N TYR A 214 19.98 16.80 23.17
CA TYR A 214 20.77 15.75 22.54
C TYR A 214 20.72 15.90 21.01
N MET A 215 21.91 15.95 20.42
CA MET A 215 22.11 16.08 18.98
C MET A 215 22.59 14.77 18.39
N PHE A 216 22.07 14.41 17.23
CA PHE A 216 22.52 13.27 16.43
C PHE A 216 23.41 13.75 15.29
N LYS A 217 24.58 13.11 15.12
CA LYS A 217 25.58 13.43 14.09
C LYS A 217 25.12 13.00 12.69
N LEU A 218 23.97 13.50 12.24
CA LEU A 218 23.37 13.14 10.95
C LEU A 218 24.30 13.46 9.77
N SER A 219 25.02 14.57 9.86
CA SER A 219 25.96 15.02 8.81
C SER A 219 27.08 14.01 8.51
N SER A 220 27.45 13.16 9.48
CA SER A 220 28.49 12.14 9.29
C SER A 220 28.04 10.97 8.42
N PHE A 221 26.74 10.79 8.18
CA PHE A 221 26.16 9.73 7.36
C PHE A 221 25.92 10.12 5.90
N LYS A 222 26.24 11.35 5.50
CA LYS A 222 25.96 11.90 4.17
C LYS A 222 26.36 10.95 3.03
N ASN A 223 27.61 10.49 3.02
CA ASN A 223 28.11 9.62 1.96
C ASN A 223 27.44 8.26 1.91
N ASP A 224 27.10 7.68 3.06
CA ASP A 224 26.47 6.37 3.13
C ASP A 224 24.98 6.44 2.78
N LEU A 225 24.32 7.56 3.09
CA LEU A 225 22.96 7.84 2.63
C LEU A 225 22.90 7.95 1.10
N HIS A 226 23.85 8.67 0.45
CA HIS A 226 23.92 8.72 -1.01
C HIS A 226 24.09 7.33 -1.61
N LYS A 227 25.02 6.51 -1.11
CA LYS A 227 25.21 5.12 -1.58
C LYS A 227 23.94 4.28 -1.46
N TRP A 228 23.21 4.43 -0.34
CA TRP A 228 21.97 3.71 -0.15
C TRP A 228 20.87 4.18 -1.09
N LEU A 229 20.71 5.48 -1.30
CA LEU A 229 19.76 6.04 -2.27
C LEU A 229 20.08 5.56 -3.69
N ASP A 230 21.37 5.52 -4.08
CA ASP A 230 21.84 5.03 -5.38
C ASP A 230 21.62 3.52 -5.58
N SER A 231 21.41 2.75 -4.50
CA SER A 231 21.12 1.31 -4.61
C SER A 231 19.77 0.97 -5.25
N GLY A 232 18.95 1.99 -5.52
CA GLY A 232 17.64 1.84 -6.15
C GLY A 232 16.52 1.57 -5.15
N VAL A 233 16.62 2.14 -3.96
CA VAL A 233 15.60 2.04 -2.91
C VAL A 233 14.25 2.61 -3.37
N PHE A 234 14.25 3.65 -4.20
CA PHE A 234 13.05 4.10 -4.92
C PHE A 234 12.91 3.36 -6.26
N PRO A 235 11.68 3.02 -6.70
CA PRO A 235 11.43 2.47 -8.03
C PRO A 235 12.01 3.38 -9.13
N LYS A 236 12.58 2.76 -10.18
CA LYS A 236 13.20 3.48 -11.32
C LYS A 236 12.19 4.05 -12.33
N SER A 237 10.92 4.19 -11.94
CA SER A 237 9.92 4.86 -12.77
C SER A 237 10.08 6.38 -12.71
N SER A 238 9.66 7.07 -13.76
CA SER A 238 9.72 8.55 -13.82
C SER A 238 8.95 9.24 -12.68
N SER A 239 7.93 8.58 -12.12
CA SER A 239 7.14 9.12 -11.01
C SER A 239 7.79 8.94 -9.64
N GLN A 240 8.64 7.91 -9.47
CA GLN A 240 9.27 7.62 -8.18
C GLN A 240 10.75 8.06 -8.13
N SER A 241 11.44 8.16 -9.27
CA SER A 241 12.82 8.64 -9.32
C SER A 241 12.97 10.08 -8.83
N VAL A 242 11.95 10.93 -9.01
CA VAL A 242 11.94 12.30 -8.50
C VAL A 242 12.12 12.37 -6.97
N TRP A 243 11.65 11.33 -6.25
CA TRP A 243 11.82 11.27 -4.80
C TRP A 243 13.25 10.93 -4.38
N ALA A 244 13.98 10.15 -5.20
CA ALA A 244 15.40 9.92 -5.02
C ALA A 244 16.17 11.24 -5.18
N ASP A 245 15.87 12.02 -6.22
CA ASP A 245 16.52 13.33 -6.46
C ASP A 245 16.23 14.30 -5.30
N ILE A 246 15.00 14.35 -4.80
CA ILE A 246 14.64 15.17 -3.63
C ILE A 246 15.40 14.69 -2.39
N ALA A 247 15.48 13.37 -2.16
CA ALA A 247 16.21 12.82 -1.02
C ALA A 247 17.72 13.14 -1.11
N HIS A 248 18.34 13.02 -2.28
CA HIS A 248 19.73 13.42 -2.51
C HIS A 248 19.96 14.90 -2.21
N ASN A 249 19.05 15.78 -2.66
CA ASN A 249 19.14 17.22 -2.37
C ASN A 249 19.02 17.50 -0.85
N ILE A 250 18.14 16.79 -0.14
CA ILE A 250 18.06 16.90 1.33
C ILE A 250 19.38 16.45 1.95
N VAL A 251 19.94 15.29 1.53
CA VAL A 251 21.20 14.75 2.03
C VAL A 251 22.37 15.71 1.77
N ASP A 252 22.39 16.39 0.61
CA ASP A 252 23.43 17.38 0.31
C ASP A 252 23.50 18.53 1.31
N ASN A 253 22.38 18.85 1.93
CA ASN A 253 22.24 19.97 2.86
C ASN A 253 22.06 19.54 4.32
N VAL A 254 22.22 18.25 4.67
CA VAL A 254 22.01 17.78 6.04
C VAL A 254 23.02 18.39 7.01
N GLN A 255 22.53 18.72 8.19
CA GLN A 255 23.29 19.07 9.38
C GLN A 255 22.89 18.12 10.52
N ASP A 256 23.63 18.20 11.63
CA ASP A 256 23.28 17.47 12.83
C ASP A 256 21.91 17.93 13.34
N VAL A 257 21.11 16.99 13.82
CA VAL A 257 19.73 17.26 14.22
C VAL A 257 19.50 17.02 15.70
N SER A 258 18.67 17.86 16.29
CA SER A 258 18.21 17.66 17.67
C SER A 258 17.20 16.52 17.75
N ILE A 259 17.49 15.53 18.60
CA ILE A 259 16.66 14.32 18.80
C ILE A 259 16.08 14.22 20.21
N SER A 260 16.15 15.29 20.99
CA SER A 260 15.42 15.45 22.25
C SER A 260 14.82 16.84 22.39
N ARG A 261 13.96 17.03 23.36
CA ARG A 261 13.39 18.32 23.75
C ARG A 261 13.40 18.43 25.27
N PRO A 262 13.61 19.63 25.85
CA PRO A 262 13.45 19.83 27.27
C PRO A 262 12.03 19.49 27.70
N LYS A 263 11.87 18.85 28.87
CA LYS A 263 10.58 18.52 29.46
C LYS A 263 9.65 19.73 29.57
N SER A 264 10.21 20.90 29.86
CA SER A 264 9.44 22.16 29.93
C SER A 264 8.76 22.53 28.62
N ARG A 265 9.27 22.04 27.48
CA ARG A 265 8.72 22.27 26.14
C ARG A 265 7.79 21.13 25.71
N LEU A 266 8.17 19.90 26.03
CA LEU A 266 7.45 18.69 25.64
C LEU A 266 7.46 17.68 26.80
N ASP A 267 6.39 17.63 27.57
CA ASP A 267 6.26 16.67 28.66
C ASP A 267 5.58 15.36 28.24
N TRP A 268 4.68 15.41 27.25
CA TRP A 268 4.00 14.24 26.70
C TRP A 268 4.85 13.55 25.62
N GLY A 269 5.60 12.52 26.02
CA GLY A 269 6.48 11.72 25.20
C GLY A 269 7.35 10.79 26.02
N ILE A 270 8.14 9.96 25.36
CA ILE A 270 9.04 9.00 26.00
C ILE A 270 10.24 9.76 26.56
N LYS A 271 10.53 9.57 27.85
CA LYS A 271 11.69 10.23 28.49
C LYS A 271 13.01 9.61 28.00
N VAL A 272 14.04 10.45 27.98
CA VAL A 272 15.40 9.97 27.69
C VAL A 272 15.85 9.06 28.84
N PRO A 273 16.39 7.85 28.59
CA PRO A 273 16.94 7.00 29.63
C PRO A 273 18.02 7.74 30.44
N ASP A 274 17.88 7.71 31.76
CA ASP A 274 18.79 8.34 32.72
C ASP A 274 18.81 9.90 32.69
N ASP A 275 17.85 10.55 32.01
CA ASP A 275 17.69 12.01 31.98
C ASP A 275 16.20 12.41 31.89
N ASP A 276 15.52 12.48 33.03
CA ASP A 276 14.08 12.78 33.12
C ASP A 276 13.72 14.22 32.72
N GLU A 277 14.71 15.11 32.57
CA GLU A 277 14.51 16.49 32.11
C GLU A 277 14.47 16.62 30.59
N GLN A 278 14.72 15.49 29.87
CA GLN A 278 14.69 15.42 28.42
C GLN A 278 13.63 14.40 27.95
N THR A 279 12.90 14.78 26.93
CA THR A 279 11.94 13.91 26.21
C THR A 279 12.50 13.59 24.84
N ILE A 280 12.45 12.32 24.44
CA ILE A 280 12.88 11.86 23.11
C ILE A 280 12.03 12.55 22.05
N TYR A 281 12.67 13.00 20.96
CA TYR A 281 12.02 13.65 19.84
C TYR A 281 10.99 12.73 19.19
N VAL A 282 9.79 13.26 18.96
CA VAL A 282 8.64 12.48 18.47
C VAL A 282 8.94 11.70 17.19
N TRP A 283 9.75 12.19 16.29
CA TRP A 283 10.12 11.48 15.08
C TRP A 283 11.05 10.29 15.31
N LEU A 284 11.96 10.36 16.29
CA LEU A 284 12.76 9.19 16.66
C LEU A 284 11.87 8.12 17.29
N ASP A 285 11.00 8.53 18.21
CA ASP A 285 9.97 7.69 18.81
C ASP A 285 9.12 7.02 17.72
N ALA A 286 8.49 7.82 16.85
CA ALA A 286 7.65 7.32 15.78
C ALA A 286 8.38 6.33 14.85
N LEU A 287 9.61 6.61 14.41
CA LEU A 287 10.34 5.75 13.47
C LEU A 287 10.70 4.38 14.05
N VAL A 288 10.93 4.28 15.37
CA VAL A 288 11.23 3.00 16.04
C VAL A 288 10.03 2.03 16.03
N ASN A 289 8.80 2.50 15.72
CA ASN A 289 7.65 1.60 15.59
C ASN A 289 7.91 0.43 14.63
N TYR A 290 8.62 0.68 13.52
CA TYR A 290 8.94 -0.33 12.51
C TYR A 290 9.81 -1.48 13.06
N LEU A 291 10.64 -1.19 14.04
CA LEU A 291 11.38 -2.22 14.79
C LEU A 291 10.49 -2.89 15.84
N THR A 292 9.67 -2.12 16.54
CA THR A 292 8.81 -2.63 17.61
C THR A 292 7.91 -3.75 17.14
N VAL A 293 7.26 -3.60 15.99
CA VAL A 293 6.35 -4.62 15.43
C VAL A 293 7.05 -5.92 15.05
N THR A 294 8.38 -5.89 14.89
CA THR A 294 9.21 -7.10 14.68
C THR A 294 9.68 -7.74 16.00
N GLY A 295 9.24 -7.22 17.15
CA GLY A 295 9.61 -7.73 18.47
C GLY A 295 10.94 -7.21 19.02
N PHE A 296 11.48 -6.13 18.44
CA PHE A 296 12.68 -5.47 18.98
C PHE A 296 12.44 -4.92 20.42
N PRO A 297 13.42 -5.04 21.32
CA PRO A 297 14.76 -5.61 21.20
C PRO A 297 14.71 -7.14 21.22
N TRP A 298 15.26 -7.79 20.22
CA TRP A 298 15.23 -9.24 20.02
C TRP A 298 16.09 -9.97 21.09
N SER A 299 15.67 -9.97 22.34
CA SER A 299 16.46 -10.37 23.49
C SER A 299 16.65 -11.88 23.64
N ASN A 300 15.91 -12.73 22.92
CA ASN A 300 16.02 -14.18 22.97
C ASN A 300 15.99 -14.81 21.57
N VAL A 301 17.15 -14.90 20.94
CA VAL A 301 17.33 -15.58 19.62
C VAL A 301 16.96 -17.07 19.70
N ASN A 302 16.89 -17.67 20.90
CA ASN A 302 16.61 -19.08 21.13
C ASN A 302 15.13 -19.39 21.46
N ASP A 303 14.25 -18.40 21.52
CA ASP A 303 12.84 -18.64 21.76
C ASP A 303 12.16 -19.03 20.43
N ALA A 304 11.71 -20.28 20.31
CA ALA A 304 11.02 -20.82 19.13
C ALA A 304 9.74 -20.03 18.77
N ASN A 305 9.21 -19.23 19.70
CA ASN A 305 8.10 -18.31 19.49
C ASN A 305 8.54 -16.96 18.88
N CYS A 306 9.84 -16.68 18.78
CA CYS A 306 10.38 -15.40 18.33
C CYS A 306 10.64 -15.35 16.82
N LYS A 307 9.75 -15.90 15.99
CA LYS A 307 9.86 -15.81 14.51
C LYS A 307 9.76 -14.36 13.98
N LYS A 308 9.33 -13.41 14.80
CA LYS A 308 9.16 -12.00 14.39
C LYS A 308 10.48 -11.27 14.13
N HIS A 309 11.61 -11.66 14.73
CA HIS A 309 12.91 -11.02 14.47
C HIS A 309 13.39 -11.20 13.03
N THR A 310 12.93 -12.26 12.35
CA THR A 310 13.25 -12.51 10.94
C THR A 310 12.53 -11.56 9.98
N LEU A 311 11.51 -10.79 10.44
CA LEU A 311 10.78 -9.84 9.61
C LEU A 311 11.65 -8.65 9.18
N TRP A 312 12.58 -8.20 10.03
CA TRP A 312 13.44 -7.06 9.70
C TRP A 312 14.50 -7.41 8.64
N PRO A 313 14.81 -6.54 7.69
CA PRO A 313 14.23 -5.23 7.42
C PRO A 313 12.92 -5.30 6.61
N PRO A 314 12.13 -4.20 6.56
CA PRO A 314 10.93 -4.14 5.73
C PRO A 314 11.29 -4.22 4.24
N ASP A 315 10.46 -4.96 3.50
CA ASP A 315 10.62 -5.10 2.05
C ASP A 315 10.08 -3.86 1.33
N ILE A 316 8.98 -3.24 1.85
CA ILE A 316 8.46 -1.96 1.36
C ILE A 316 8.02 -1.09 2.55
N GLN A 317 8.43 0.17 2.55
CA GLN A 317 7.85 1.23 3.38
C GLN A 317 7.09 2.23 2.51
N PHE A 318 5.80 2.41 2.80
CA PHE A 318 5.00 3.46 2.18
C PHE A 318 5.13 4.75 2.97
N LEU A 319 5.12 5.88 2.27
CA LEU A 319 5.22 7.20 2.90
C LEU A 319 4.54 8.29 2.06
N GLY A 320 3.98 9.29 2.71
CA GLY A 320 3.57 10.52 2.07
C GLY A 320 4.77 11.43 1.78
N LYS A 321 4.67 12.27 0.77
CA LYS A 321 5.76 13.17 0.34
C LYS A 321 6.26 14.12 1.43
N ASP A 322 5.41 14.48 2.39
CA ASP A 322 5.72 15.36 3.51
C ASP A 322 6.62 14.74 4.60
N ILE A 323 6.80 13.42 4.57
CA ILE A 323 7.63 12.70 5.54
C ILE A 323 8.88 12.05 4.91
N ILE A 324 9.21 12.43 3.66
CA ILE A 324 10.37 11.89 2.94
C ILE A 324 11.69 12.17 3.68
N ARG A 325 11.85 13.36 4.26
CA ARG A 325 13.06 13.74 5.02
C ARG A 325 13.32 12.80 6.21
N PHE A 326 12.27 12.26 6.81
CA PHE A 326 12.38 11.34 7.95
C PHE A 326 12.68 9.91 7.49
N HIS A 327 11.99 9.41 6.46
CA HIS A 327 12.11 8.01 6.04
C HIS A 327 13.26 7.75 5.06
N ALA A 328 13.66 8.74 4.26
CA ALA A 328 14.76 8.61 3.31
C ALA A 328 16.09 9.20 3.80
N VAL A 329 16.09 9.93 4.93
CA VAL A 329 17.31 10.56 5.46
C VAL A 329 17.53 10.23 6.92
N LEU A 330 16.63 10.66 7.83
CA LEU A 330 16.84 10.47 9.27
C LEU A 330 16.83 9.00 9.68
N TRP A 331 15.81 8.25 9.26
CA TRP A 331 15.63 6.85 9.64
C TRP A 331 16.78 5.94 9.19
N PRO A 332 17.20 5.94 7.91
CA PRO A 332 18.34 5.14 7.50
C PRO A 332 19.66 5.55 8.20
N ALA A 333 19.89 6.83 8.48
CA ALA A 333 21.06 7.26 9.24
C ALA A 333 21.04 6.74 10.70
N LEU A 334 19.88 6.78 11.36
CA LEU A 334 19.70 6.22 12.69
C LEU A 334 19.94 4.69 12.70
N LEU A 335 19.46 3.97 11.69
CA LEU A 335 19.71 2.53 11.54
C LEU A 335 21.19 2.23 11.30
N MET A 336 21.86 2.99 10.43
CA MET A 336 23.31 2.88 10.19
C MET A 336 24.10 3.10 11.48
N ALA A 337 23.69 4.09 12.30
CA ALA A 337 24.35 4.40 13.55
C ALA A 337 24.31 3.28 14.59
N VAL A 338 23.34 2.39 14.50
CA VAL A 338 23.18 1.23 15.40
C VAL A 338 23.41 -0.12 14.69
N ASP A 339 24.01 -0.08 13.50
CA ASP A 339 24.38 -1.25 12.67
C ASP A 339 23.20 -2.19 12.39
N LEU A 340 22.06 -1.60 12.01
CA LEU A 340 20.86 -2.34 11.61
C LEU A 340 20.63 -2.28 10.09
N PRO A 341 20.12 -3.38 9.47
CA PRO A 341 19.79 -3.38 8.05
C PRO A 341 18.77 -2.31 7.68
N LEU A 342 18.90 -1.74 6.47
CA LEU A 342 18.04 -0.67 5.97
C LEU A 342 16.81 -1.21 5.25
N PRO A 343 15.72 -0.43 5.16
CA PRO A 343 14.56 -0.75 4.33
C PRO A 343 14.97 -1.04 2.89
N ARG A 344 14.33 -2.04 2.26
CA ARG A 344 14.71 -2.48 0.90
C ARG A 344 14.14 -1.58 -0.19
N ARG A 345 12.91 -1.06 0.04
CA ARG A 345 12.22 -0.23 -0.93
C ARG A 345 11.35 0.82 -0.25
N LEU A 346 11.38 2.05 -0.77
CA LEU A 346 10.48 3.14 -0.39
C LEU A 346 9.50 3.42 -1.54
N ILE A 347 8.23 3.62 -1.21
CA ILE A 347 7.20 4.07 -2.16
C ILE A 347 6.57 5.33 -1.60
N CYS A 348 6.82 6.44 -2.28
CA CYS A 348 6.34 7.75 -1.86
C CYS A 348 5.11 8.15 -2.67
N HIS A 349 4.07 8.63 -1.99
CA HIS A 349 2.85 9.11 -2.62
C HIS A 349 2.59 10.59 -2.37
N HIS A 350 1.85 11.19 -3.29
CA HIS A 350 1.33 12.55 -3.24
C HIS A 350 0.07 12.65 -2.38
N HIS A 351 -0.49 13.86 -2.26
CA HIS A 351 -1.66 14.12 -1.43
C HIS A 351 -2.97 13.96 -2.19
N VAL A 352 -3.99 13.52 -1.47
CA VAL A 352 -5.39 13.66 -1.88
C VAL A 352 -5.80 15.10 -1.60
N LEU A 353 -6.22 15.80 -2.65
CA LEU A 353 -6.72 17.17 -2.59
C LEU A 353 -8.24 17.20 -2.63
N ILE A 354 -8.83 18.20 -2.00
CA ILE A 354 -10.24 18.58 -2.14
C ILE A 354 -10.25 19.99 -2.72
N ASP A 355 -10.94 20.19 -3.84
CA ASP A 355 -10.97 21.47 -4.57
C ASP A 355 -9.56 22.02 -4.85
N ASN A 356 -8.64 21.13 -5.25
CA ASN A 356 -7.22 21.43 -5.49
C ASN A 356 -6.45 21.96 -4.26
N VAL A 357 -6.98 21.77 -3.05
CA VAL A 357 -6.35 22.19 -1.80
C VAL A 357 -6.08 20.98 -0.92
N LYS A 358 -4.87 20.93 -0.33
CA LYS A 358 -4.52 19.91 0.68
C LYS A 358 -5.54 19.95 1.82
N MET A 359 -6.03 18.78 2.23
CA MET A 359 -6.92 18.66 3.38
C MET A 359 -6.25 19.19 4.65
N SER A 360 -6.94 20.06 5.34
CA SER A 360 -6.47 20.64 6.59
C SER A 360 -7.67 20.95 7.50
N LYS A 361 -7.51 20.67 8.80
CA LYS A 361 -8.53 20.96 9.82
C LYS A 361 -8.85 22.46 9.88
N SER A 362 -7.83 23.31 9.73
CA SER A 362 -7.98 24.77 9.74
C SER A 362 -8.73 25.33 8.53
N LYS A 363 -8.76 24.58 7.41
CA LYS A 363 -9.48 24.97 6.18
C LYS A 363 -10.90 24.42 6.10
N GLY A 364 -11.28 23.53 7.04
CA GLY A 364 -12.63 22.93 7.06
C GLY A 364 -12.94 21.99 5.89
N ASN A 365 -11.93 21.61 5.08
CA ASN A 365 -12.08 20.74 3.91
C ASN A 365 -11.75 19.27 4.22
N HIS A 366 -11.87 18.88 5.48
CA HIS A 366 -11.61 17.52 5.96
C HIS A 366 -12.80 16.60 5.64
N ILE A 367 -12.56 15.50 4.90
CA ILE A 367 -13.57 14.50 4.59
C ILE A 367 -13.30 13.24 5.41
N ASP A 368 -14.28 12.88 6.26
CA ASP A 368 -14.29 11.61 6.99
C ASP A 368 -14.57 10.45 6.01
N PRO A 369 -13.66 9.47 5.87
CA PRO A 369 -13.81 8.41 4.90
C PRO A 369 -15.02 7.50 5.13
N ILE A 370 -15.43 7.30 6.40
CA ILE A 370 -16.55 6.44 6.76
C ILE A 370 -17.88 7.13 6.37
N VAL A 371 -17.96 8.43 6.65
CA VAL A 371 -19.11 9.24 6.22
C VAL A 371 -19.16 9.32 4.70
N GLU A 372 -18.03 9.50 4.04
CA GLU A 372 -17.94 9.59 2.58
C GLU A 372 -18.34 8.29 1.89
N GLN A 373 -17.92 7.14 2.45
CA GLN A 373 -18.33 5.84 1.95
C GLN A 373 -19.86 5.67 1.95
N SER A 374 -20.52 6.10 3.02
CA SER A 374 -21.98 6.10 3.10
C SER A 374 -22.61 7.08 2.11
N ALA A 375 -22.02 8.27 1.98
CA ALA A 375 -22.50 9.31 1.08
C ALA A 375 -22.33 8.98 -0.42
N LEU A 376 -21.39 8.12 -0.77
CA LEU A 376 -21.25 7.58 -2.13
C LEU A 376 -22.46 6.75 -2.54
N LEU A 377 -23.10 6.05 -1.60
CA LEU A 377 -24.20 5.12 -1.86
C LEU A 377 -25.55 5.78 -2.12
N SER A 378 -25.72 7.05 -1.90
CA SER A 378 -26.82 7.99 -2.16
C SER A 378 -27.46 8.61 -0.91
N GLU A 379 -28.12 9.77 -1.09
CA GLU A 379 -28.82 10.50 -0.03
C GLU A 379 -30.10 9.78 0.45
N GLU A 380 -30.65 8.85 -0.34
CA GLU A 380 -31.87 8.10 -0.05
C GLU A 380 -31.65 6.88 0.88
N PHE A 381 -30.39 6.50 1.18
CA PHE A 381 -30.07 5.28 1.93
C PHE A 381 -29.72 5.52 3.41
N ASN A 382 -30.35 6.45 4.08
CA ASN A 382 -30.07 6.80 5.49
C ASN A 382 -30.17 5.64 6.50
N ASN A 383 -30.63 4.43 6.09
CA ASN A 383 -30.68 3.20 6.91
C ASN A 383 -30.13 1.97 6.17
N HIS A 384 -29.40 2.15 5.06
CA HIS A 384 -28.86 1.01 4.31
C HIS A 384 -27.59 0.48 5.00
N VAL A 385 -27.59 -0.81 5.30
CA VAL A 385 -26.38 -1.52 5.74
C VAL A 385 -25.46 -1.69 4.54
N ILE A 386 -24.31 -1.05 4.58
CA ILE A 386 -23.30 -1.14 3.53
C ILE A 386 -22.84 -2.60 3.40
N THR A 387 -23.01 -3.17 2.22
CA THR A 387 -22.50 -4.52 1.95
C THR A 387 -20.97 -4.50 1.78
N PRO A 388 -20.28 -5.62 2.02
CA PRO A 388 -18.83 -5.69 1.78
C PRO A 388 -18.39 -5.27 0.37
N ALA A 389 -19.19 -5.60 -0.66
CA ALA A 389 -18.90 -5.19 -2.04
C ALA A 389 -19.06 -3.66 -2.27
N GLU A 390 -19.99 -3.03 -1.55
CA GLU A 390 -20.21 -1.58 -1.61
C GLU A 390 -19.10 -0.82 -0.86
N SER A 391 -18.51 -1.41 0.17
CA SER A 391 -17.38 -0.80 0.88
C SER A 391 -16.09 -0.75 0.04
N ASP A 392 -15.95 -1.58 -0.98
CA ASP A 392 -14.82 -1.54 -1.92
C ASP A 392 -14.85 -0.28 -2.83
N MET A 393 -15.99 0.44 -2.91
CA MET A 393 -16.13 1.58 -3.84
C MET A 393 -15.18 2.73 -3.50
N LEU A 394 -15.10 3.15 -2.25
CA LEU A 394 -14.16 4.20 -1.83
C LEU A 394 -12.72 3.77 -2.07
N ARG A 395 -12.39 2.51 -1.74
CA ARG A 395 -11.09 1.91 -1.97
C ARG A 395 -10.72 1.95 -3.46
N TYR A 396 -11.65 1.58 -4.35
CA TYR A 396 -11.47 1.65 -5.80
C TYR A 396 -11.13 3.06 -6.27
N VAL A 397 -11.96 4.04 -5.89
CA VAL A 397 -11.77 5.44 -6.29
C VAL A 397 -10.41 5.97 -5.84
N LEU A 398 -10.03 5.73 -4.58
CA LEU A 398 -8.75 6.18 -4.05
C LEU A 398 -7.56 5.60 -4.81
N LEU A 399 -7.56 4.29 -5.09
CA LEU A 399 -6.47 3.61 -5.82
C LEU A 399 -6.47 3.93 -7.33
N ARG A 400 -7.58 4.43 -7.87
CA ARG A 400 -7.68 4.94 -9.25
C ARG A 400 -7.06 6.33 -9.41
N LEU A 401 -6.94 7.10 -8.32
CA LEU A 401 -6.25 8.40 -8.36
C LEU A 401 -4.74 8.20 -8.62
N PRO A 402 -4.12 9.05 -9.46
CA PRO A 402 -2.71 8.91 -9.85
C PRO A 402 -1.72 9.40 -8.78
N LEU A 403 -2.00 9.12 -7.50
CA LEU A 403 -1.30 9.67 -6.34
C LEU A 403 0.14 9.18 -6.16
N LEU A 404 0.59 8.19 -6.92
CA LEU A 404 2.02 7.85 -7.00
C LEU A 404 2.75 8.65 -8.09
N THR A 405 2.05 9.52 -8.84
CA THR A 405 2.62 10.35 -9.90
C THR A 405 2.51 11.84 -9.60
N PHE A 406 1.36 12.29 -9.10
CA PHE A 406 1.08 13.70 -8.74
C PHE A 406 -0.07 13.82 -7.74
N ASP A 407 -0.27 15.00 -7.17
CA ASP A 407 -1.41 15.27 -6.31
C ASP A 407 -2.73 15.05 -7.07
N GLY A 408 -3.68 14.35 -6.46
CA GLY A 408 -4.96 14.01 -7.09
C GLY A 408 -6.13 14.62 -6.36
N THR A 409 -7.03 15.27 -7.11
CA THR A 409 -8.25 15.87 -6.55
C THR A 409 -9.36 14.83 -6.49
N TYR A 410 -9.96 14.71 -5.32
CA TYR A 410 -11.16 13.91 -5.10
C TYR A 410 -12.42 14.78 -5.18
N SER A 411 -13.46 14.28 -5.84
CA SER A 411 -14.83 14.77 -5.70
C SER A 411 -15.82 13.60 -5.73
N ARG A 412 -16.92 13.73 -5.00
CA ARG A 412 -17.97 12.68 -4.94
C ARG A 412 -18.63 12.45 -6.30
N GLU A 413 -18.82 13.50 -7.08
CA GLU A 413 -19.39 13.40 -8.43
C GLU A 413 -18.48 12.57 -9.35
N MET A 414 -17.18 12.89 -9.37
CA MET A 414 -16.18 12.10 -10.11
C MET A 414 -16.18 10.65 -9.66
N ALA A 415 -16.21 10.40 -8.34
CA ALA A 415 -16.22 9.07 -7.76
C ALA A 415 -17.44 8.24 -8.22
N ARG A 416 -18.65 8.81 -8.12
CA ARG A 416 -19.89 8.17 -8.61
C ARG A 416 -19.85 7.88 -10.11
N LYS A 417 -19.38 8.84 -10.92
CA LYS A 417 -19.23 8.65 -12.36
C LYS A 417 -18.27 7.50 -12.69
N MET A 418 -17.13 7.44 -12.02
CA MET A 418 -16.13 6.39 -12.16
C MET A 418 -16.73 5.01 -11.81
N ILE A 419 -17.34 4.86 -10.65
CA ILE A 419 -17.98 3.61 -10.20
C ILE A 419 -19.05 3.16 -11.19
N ASN A 420 -19.98 4.07 -11.56
CA ASN A 420 -21.06 3.74 -12.48
C ASN A 420 -20.56 3.31 -13.87
N THR A 421 -19.53 3.97 -14.38
CA THR A 421 -18.99 3.69 -15.71
C THR A 421 -18.16 2.40 -15.69
N GLU A 422 -17.20 2.32 -14.78
CA GLU A 422 -16.17 1.28 -14.82
C GLU A 422 -16.63 -0.03 -14.16
N LEU A 423 -17.22 0.06 -12.97
CA LEU A 423 -17.63 -1.14 -12.22
C LEU A 423 -19.04 -1.62 -12.59
N VAL A 424 -20.01 -0.71 -12.66
CA VAL A 424 -21.40 -1.09 -12.94
C VAL A 424 -21.61 -1.39 -14.42
N ASN A 425 -21.27 -0.44 -15.31
CA ASN A 425 -21.60 -0.58 -16.74
C ASN A 425 -20.64 -1.55 -17.45
N TRP A 426 -19.32 -1.38 -17.28
CA TRP A 426 -18.38 -2.22 -18.05
C TRP A 426 -18.25 -3.63 -17.49
N ILE A 427 -18.14 -3.80 -16.17
CA ILE A 427 -17.96 -5.12 -15.56
C ILE A 427 -19.31 -5.76 -15.20
N GLY A 428 -20.16 -5.04 -14.46
CA GLY A 428 -21.42 -5.58 -13.95
C GLY A 428 -22.41 -5.96 -15.03
N ASN A 429 -22.58 -5.12 -16.07
CA ASN A 429 -23.45 -5.44 -17.19
C ASN A 429 -22.92 -6.61 -18.03
N LEU A 430 -21.59 -6.67 -18.26
CA LEU A 430 -20.97 -7.77 -19.00
C LEU A 430 -21.20 -9.10 -18.29
N LEU A 431 -20.96 -9.17 -16.98
CA LEU A 431 -21.25 -10.34 -16.16
C LEU A 431 -22.72 -10.73 -16.23
N SER A 432 -23.65 -9.75 -16.09
CA SER A 432 -25.09 -10.01 -16.13
C SER A 432 -25.54 -10.56 -17.48
N ARG A 433 -24.91 -10.14 -18.59
CA ARG A 433 -25.22 -10.64 -19.94
C ARG A 433 -24.88 -12.13 -20.08
N ILE A 434 -23.65 -12.54 -19.70
CA ILE A 434 -23.19 -13.93 -19.88
C ILE A 434 -23.81 -14.91 -18.88
N THR A 435 -24.37 -14.40 -17.79
CA THR A 435 -25.06 -15.22 -16.77
C THR A 435 -26.58 -15.17 -16.88
N SER A 436 -27.14 -14.50 -17.91
CA SER A 436 -28.60 -14.43 -18.12
C SER A 436 -29.14 -15.73 -18.71
N GLU A 437 -30.32 -16.18 -18.27
CA GLU A 437 -31.01 -17.35 -18.81
C GLU A 437 -31.28 -17.24 -20.33
N SER A 438 -31.52 -16.01 -20.81
CA SER A 438 -31.80 -15.78 -22.23
C SER A 438 -30.60 -16.07 -23.14
N LEU A 439 -29.36 -15.83 -22.65
CA LEU A 439 -28.14 -16.05 -23.41
C LEU A 439 -27.47 -17.39 -23.04
N ASN A 440 -27.57 -17.79 -21.78
CA ASN A 440 -26.95 -18.99 -21.23
C ASN A 440 -27.99 -19.82 -20.46
N PRO A 441 -28.97 -20.47 -21.17
CA PRO A 441 -30.04 -21.23 -20.52
C PRO A 441 -29.55 -22.46 -19.75
N GLU A 442 -28.36 -22.98 -20.10
CA GLU A 442 -27.73 -24.12 -19.40
C GLU A 442 -27.06 -23.70 -18.10
N HIS A 443 -26.99 -22.40 -17.83
CA HIS A 443 -26.31 -21.82 -16.66
C HIS A 443 -24.92 -22.41 -16.43
N SER A 444 -24.19 -22.63 -17.52
CA SER A 444 -22.88 -23.27 -17.52
C SER A 444 -21.93 -22.64 -18.55
N ILE A 445 -20.63 -22.80 -18.33
CA ILE A 445 -19.57 -22.36 -19.25
C ILE A 445 -18.70 -23.56 -19.58
N ILE A 446 -18.50 -23.83 -20.86
CA ILE A 446 -17.53 -24.84 -21.28
C ILE A 446 -16.10 -24.28 -21.08
N GLN A 447 -15.18 -25.14 -20.67
CA GLN A 447 -13.77 -24.78 -20.66
C GLN A 447 -13.18 -25.03 -22.06
N ILE A 448 -12.52 -24.04 -22.60
CA ILE A 448 -11.86 -24.12 -23.90
C ILE A 448 -10.36 -23.87 -23.73
N THR A 449 -9.55 -24.57 -24.55
CA THR A 449 -8.11 -24.38 -24.55
C THR A 449 -7.71 -23.21 -25.45
N ARG A 450 -6.49 -22.69 -25.25
CA ARG A 450 -5.95 -21.64 -26.14
C ARG A 450 -5.90 -22.07 -27.60
N GLU A 451 -5.55 -23.32 -27.88
CA GLU A 451 -5.52 -23.88 -29.24
C GLU A 451 -6.92 -23.86 -29.90
N GLN A 452 -7.97 -24.23 -29.15
CA GLN A 452 -9.34 -24.17 -29.63
C GLN A 452 -9.79 -22.74 -29.93
N VAL A 453 -9.41 -21.79 -29.08
CA VAL A 453 -9.69 -20.36 -29.27
C VAL A 453 -9.00 -19.86 -30.55
N ASP A 454 -7.73 -20.14 -30.72
CA ASP A 454 -6.98 -19.73 -31.89
C ASP A 454 -7.58 -20.31 -33.19
N HIS A 455 -7.96 -21.57 -33.18
CA HIS A 455 -8.60 -22.20 -34.32
C HIS A 455 -9.93 -21.51 -34.72
N MET A 456 -10.73 -21.07 -33.74
CA MET A 456 -12.04 -20.47 -34.01
C MET A 456 -12.01 -18.98 -34.35
N PHE A 457 -10.98 -18.23 -33.87
CA PHE A 457 -10.97 -16.77 -33.92
C PHE A 457 -9.70 -16.20 -34.60
N HIS A 458 -8.96 -16.99 -35.41
CA HIS A 458 -7.73 -16.59 -36.07
C HIS A 458 -7.91 -15.69 -37.30
N ASN A 459 -9.14 -15.51 -37.79
CA ASN A 459 -9.38 -14.82 -39.07
C ASN A 459 -9.64 -13.31 -38.92
N ASP A 460 -9.84 -12.80 -37.69
CA ASP A 460 -10.09 -11.39 -37.41
C ASP A 460 -8.94 -10.79 -36.59
N ASN A 461 -8.27 -9.78 -37.15
CA ASN A 461 -7.18 -9.10 -36.47
C ASN A 461 -7.60 -8.50 -35.14
N MET A 462 -8.84 -8.00 -35.01
CA MET A 462 -9.34 -7.43 -33.75
C MET A 462 -9.51 -8.50 -32.67
N ASP A 463 -9.85 -9.74 -33.03
CA ASP A 463 -9.93 -10.86 -32.11
C ASP A 463 -8.54 -11.30 -31.69
N ILE A 464 -7.60 -11.38 -32.63
CA ILE A 464 -6.18 -11.70 -32.36
C ILE A 464 -5.59 -10.67 -31.39
N ASP A 465 -5.80 -9.38 -31.63
CA ASP A 465 -5.30 -8.30 -30.77
C ASP A 465 -5.90 -8.36 -29.37
N PHE A 466 -7.19 -8.65 -29.27
CA PHE A 466 -7.85 -8.84 -27.97
C PHE A 466 -7.29 -10.04 -27.20
N LEU A 467 -7.15 -11.19 -27.86
CA LEU A 467 -6.62 -12.41 -27.26
C LEU A 467 -5.17 -12.24 -26.82
N ASN A 468 -4.34 -11.58 -27.64
CA ASN A 468 -2.98 -11.22 -27.25
C ASN A 468 -2.95 -10.26 -26.04
N SER A 469 -3.90 -9.32 -25.98
CA SER A 469 -4.03 -8.44 -24.81
C SER A 469 -4.39 -9.22 -23.56
N LEU A 470 -5.27 -10.22 -23.67
CA LEU A 470 -5.66 -11.08 -22.56
C LEU A 470 -4.51 -11.97 -22.09
N ASP A 471 -3.71 -12.52 -23.00
CA ASP A 471 -2.53 -13.33 -22.66
C ASP A 471 -1.46 -12.53 -21.90
N ASN A 472 -1.30 -11.26 -22.24
CA ASN A 472 -0.24 -10.42 -21.70
C ASN A 472 -0.67 -9.53 -20.52
N ILE A 473 -1.96 -9.50 -20.17
CA ILE A 473 -2.48 -8.57 -19.15
C ILE A 473 -1.77 -8.70 -17.79
N SER A 474 -1.52 -9.93 -17.36
CA SER A 474 -0.86 -10.19 -16.06
C SER A 474 0.57 -9.67 -16.03
N HIS A 475 1.30 -9.81 -17.15
CA HIS A 475 2.65 -9.29 -17.29
C HIS A 475 2.65 -7.75 -17.30
N HIS A 476 1.76 -7.12 -18.09
CA HIS A 476 1.63 -5.66 -18.12
C HIS A 476 1.19 -5.08 -16.79
N PHE A 477 0.25 -5.76 -16.11
CA PHE A 477 -0.16 -5.38 -14.77
C PHE A 477 1.01 -5.42 -13.78
N ASP A 478 1.80 -6.51 -13.78
CA ASP A 478 2.97 -6.65 -12.90
C ASP A 478 4.03 -5.58 -13.19
N GLN A 479 4.29 -5.28 -14.47
CA GLN A 479 5.21 -4.24 -14.86
C GLN A 479 4.78 -2.88 -14.29
N LEU A 480 3.52 -2.50 -14.48
CA LEU A 480 2.99 -1.22 -14.02
C LEU A 480 2.84 -1.15 -12.49
N TRP A 481 2.34 -2.21 -11.87
CA TRP A 481 2.09 -2.24 -10.44
C TRP A 481 3.37 -2.36 -9.64
N TRP A 482 4.15 -3.42 -9.93
CA TRP A 482 5.29 -3.80 -9.10
C TRP A 482 6.56 -3.02 -9.42
N TYR A 483 6.92 -2.93 -10.69
CA TYR A 483 8.19 -2.30 -11.08
C TYR A 483 8.09 -0.79 -11.22
N GLU A 484 7.02 -0.29 -11.82
CA GLU A 484 6.84 1.15 -12.03
C GLU A 484 6.14 1.87 -10.88
N ALA A 485 5.51 1.15 -9.95
CA ALA A 485 4.71 1.70 -8.88
C ALA A 485 3.60 2.65 -9.40
N GLN A 486 2.84 2.19 -10.40
CA GLN A 486 1.74 2.95 -11.02
C GLN A 486 0.42 2.16 -10.97
N PRO A 487 -0.16 1.90 -9.79
CA PRO A 487 -1.37 1.09 -9.64
C PRO A 487 -2.55 1.62 -10.45
N HIS A 488 -2.72 2.95 -10.57
CA HIS A 488 -3.79 3.55 -11.37
C HIS A 488 -3.68 3.16 -12.86
N LYS A 489 -2.46 3.03 -13.41
CA LYS A 489 -2.24 2.55 -14.79
C LYS A 489 -2.45 1.05 -14.90
N ALA A 490 -2.04 0.28 -13.90
CA ALA A 490 -2.30 -1.14 -13.88
C ALA A 490 -3.81 -1.44 -13.86
N ILE A 491 -4.60 -0.68 -13.08
CA ILE A 491 -6.07 -0.76 -13.10
C ILE A 491 -6.60 -0.35 -14.47
N GLU A 492 -6.09 0.72 -15.09
CA GLU A 492 -6.51 1.16 -16.44
C GLU A 492 -6.25 0.08 -17.49
N GLU A 493 -5.15 -0.67 -17.37
CA GLU A 493 -4.86 -1.78 -18.27
C GLU A 493 -5.91 -2.90 -18.16
N VAL A 494 -6.35 -3.23 -16.95
CA VAL A 494 -7.45 -4.18 -16.73
C VAL A 494 -8.75 -3.65 -17.36
N LEU A 495 -9.06 -2.37 -17.16
CA LEU A 495 -10.25 -1.76 -17.75
C LEU A 495 -10.19 -1.69 -19.28
N ARG A 496 -9.00 -1.56 -19.85
CA ARG A 496 -8.79 -1.64 -21.31
C ARG A 496 -9.20 -3.01 -21.84
N VAL A 497 -8.76 -4.08 -21.17
CA VAL A 497 -9.15 -5.46 -21.55
C VAL A 497 -10.65 -5.67 -21.37
N ILE A 498 -11.26 -5.17 -20.31
CA ILE A 498 -12.73 -5.22 -20.12
C ILE A 498 -13.48 -4.51 -21.26
N ARG A 499 -13.01 -3.35 -21.73
CA ARG A 499 -13.61 -2.66 -22.89
C ARG A 499 -13.46 -3.49 -24.18
N GLN A 500 -12.30 -4.10 -24.40
CA GLN A 500 -12.08 -5.02 -25.53
C GLN A 500 -13.00 -6.24 -25.42
N THR A 501 -13.22 -6.79 -24.24
CA THR A 501 -14.15 -7.92 -24.00
C THR A 501 -15.60 -7.52 -24.32
N ASN A 502 -16.03 -6.32 -23.95
CA ASN A 502 -17.36 -5.81 -24.31
C ASN A 502 -17.49 -5.66 -25.85
N ALA A 503 -16.47 -5.13 -26.50
CA ALA A 503 -16.46 -5.02 -27.98
C ALA A 503 -16.46 -6.40 -28.66
N PHE A 504 -15.75 -7.39 -28.09
CA PHE A 504 -15.72 -8.76 -28.59
C PHE A 504 -17.09 -9.42 -28.53
N ILE A 505 -17.79 -9.38 -27.38
CA ILE A 505 -19.14 -9.99 -27.26
C ILE A 505 -20.17 -9.29 -28.17
N ASP A 506 -20.06 -7.96 -28.35
CA ASP A 506 -20.94 -7.21 -29.25
C ASP A 506 -20.70 -7.59 -30.71
N ARG A 507 -19.44 -7.76 -31.14
CA ARG A 507 -19.04 -8.15 -32.49
C ARG A 507 -19.52 -9.56 -32.85
N HIS A 508 -19.38 -10.52 -31.92
CA HIS A 508 -19.80 -11.90 -32.13
C HIS A 508 -21.28 -12.17 -31.87
N SER A 509 -21.99 -11.23 -31.25
CA SER A 509 -23.44 -11.24 -31.04
C SER A 509 -24.01 -12.63 -30.65
N PRO A 510 -23.55 -13.27 -29.56
CA PRO A 510 -23.91 -14.65 -29.22
C PRO A 510 -25.40 -14.87 -28.99
N TRP A 511 -26.20 -13.81 -28.81
CA TRP A 511 -27.68 -13.87 -28.72
C TRP A 511 -28.35 -14.13 -30.07
N THR A 512 -27.68 -13.93 -31.19
CA THR A 512 -28.15 -14.27 -32.56
C THR A 512 -27.53 -15.55 -33.10
N GLU A 513 -26.50 -16.08 -32.43
CA GLU A 513 -25.74 -17.25 -32.86
C GLU A 513 -26.58 -18.53 -32.75
N ARG A 514 -26.73 -19.26 -33.84
CA ARG A 514 -27.52 -20.50 -33.94
C ARG A 514 -26.71 -21.75 -33.60
N GLU A 515 -25.38 -21.68 -33.81
CA GLU A 515 -24.49 -22.80 -33.49
C GLU A 515 -24.16 -22.80 -31.97
N PRO A 516 -24.61 -23.82 -31.23
CA PRO A 516 -24.43 -23.84 -29.77
C PRO A 516 -22.96 -23.80 -29.35
N LEU A 517 -22.09 -24.52 -30.06
CA LEU A 517 -20.65 -24.58 -29.73
C LEU A 517 -20.00 -23.22 -29.88
N ARG A 518 -20.27 -22.50 -30.99
CA ARG A 518 -19.70 -21.16 -31.23
C ARG A 518 -20.21 -20.16 -30.18
N ARG A 519 -21.51 -20.20 -29.85
CA ARG A 519 -22.08 -19.38 -28.77
C ARG A 519 -21.38 -19.64 -27.45
N GLN A 520 -21.24 -20.92 -27.06
CA GLN A 520 -20.56 -21.29 -25.81
C GLN A 520 -19.08 -20.89 -25.82
N SER A 521 -18.39 -20.95 -26.96
CA SER A 521 -17.00 -20.51 -27.06
C SER A 521 -16.84 -19.01 -26.82
N VAL A 522 -17.75 -18.18 -27.35
CA VAL A 522 -17.76 -16.72 -27.07
C VAL A 522 -17.98 -16.48 -25.57
N LEU A 523 -18.96 -17.17 -24.96
CA LEU A 523 -19.23 -17.04 -23.52
C LEU A 523 -18.03 -17.47 -22.67
N SER A 524 -17.31 -18.50 -23.10
CA SER A 524 -16.11 -19.02 -22.41
C SER A 524 -14.97 -17.99 -22.43
N ILE A 525 -14.70 -17.35 -23.56
CA ILE A 525 -13.68 -16.30 -23.68
C ILE A 525 -14.03 -15.10 -22.81
N VAL A 526 -15.30 -14.66 -22.82
CA VAL A 526 -15.76 -13.54 -21.98
C VAL A 526 -15.68 -13.89 -20.50
N SER A 527 -16.07 -15.12 -20.11
CA SER A 527 -15.95 -15.60 -18.74
C SER A 527 -14.51 -15.65 -18.26
N GLU A 528 -13.59 -16.09 -19.12
CA GLU A 528 -12.16 -16.17 -18.82
C GLU A 528 -11.54 -14.78 -18.68
N SER A 529 -11.91 -13.85 -19.54
CA SER A 529 -11.50 -12.45 -19.44
C SER A 529 -11.96 -11.83 -18.11
N LEU A 530 -13.24 -12.02 -17.74
CA LEU A 530 -13.76 -11.55 -16.45
C LEU A 530 -13.06 -12.19 -15.25
N ARG A 531 -12.71 -13.48 -15.34
CA ARG A 531 -11.99 -14.21 -14.30
C ARG A 531 -10.61 -13.57 -14.04
N ILE A 532 -9.82 -13.39 -15.07
CA ILE A 532 -8.47 -12.80 -14.96
C ILE A 532 -8.55 -11.36 -14.46
N CYS A 533 -9.47 -10.56 -15.02
CA CYS A 533 -9.68 -9.18 -14.58
C CYS A 533 -10.11 -9.10 -13.12
N ALA A 534 -10.98 -10.02 -12.66
CA ALA A 534 -11.39 -10.08 -11.25
C ALA A 534 -10.21 -10.42 -10.32
N LEU A 535 -9.33 -11.35 -10.73
CA LEU A 535 -8.14 -11.71 -9.97
C LEU A 535 -7.17 -10.53 -9.86
N LEU A 536 -6.91 -9.83 -10.97
CA LEU A 536 -6.00 -8.67 -10.97
C LEU A 536 -6.59 -7.47 -10.22
N LEU A 537 -7.92 -7.33 -10.16
CA LEU A 537 -8.59 -6.31 -9.37
C LEU A 537 -8.80 -6.69 -7.90
N GLN A 538 -8.59 -7.94 -7.50
CA GLN A 538 -8.76 -8.40 -6.12
C GLN A 538 -7.97 -7.55 -5.09
N PRO A 539 -6.73 -7.13 -5.35
CA PRO A 539 -6.02 -6.22 -4.44
C PRO A 539 -6.73 -4.88 -4.24
N VAL A 540 -7.50 -4.43 -5.24
CA VAL A 540 -8.17 -3.13 -5.26
C VAL A 540 -9.59 -3.20 -4.70
N ILE A 541 -10.37 -4.18 -5.14
CA ILE A 541 -11.79 -4.40 -4.81
C ILE A 541 -12.03 -5.84 -4.34
N PRO A 542 -11.49 -6.24 -3.17
CA PRO A 542 -11.43 -7.64 -2.76
C PRO A 542 -12.79 -8.33 -2.69
N ASN A 543 -13.80 -7.68 -2.10
CA ASN A 543 -15.10 -8.29 -1.92
C ASN A 543 -15.90 -8.34 -3.22
N LEU A 544 -15.79 -7.30 -4.05
CA LEU A 544 -16.45 -7.27 -5.35
C LEU A 544 -15.85 -8.32 -6.30
N SER A 545 -14.54 -8.49 -6.29
CA SER A 545 -13.84 -9.53 -7.06
C SER A 545 -14.25 -10.93 -6.64
N ILE A 546 -14.34 -11.20 -5.33
CA ILE A 546 -14.84 -12.48 -4.81
C ILE A 546 -16.27 -12.73 -5.29
N ARG A 547 -17.16 -11.73 -5.17
CA ARG A 547 -18.55 -11.85 -5.62
C ARG A 547 -18.66 -12.13 -7.13
N LEU A 548 -17.79 -11.48 -7.93
CA LEU A 548 -17.72 -11.72 -9.37
C LEU A 548 -17.27 -13.16 -9.67
N LEU A 549 -16.20 -13.63 -9.02
CA LEU A 549 -15.69 -14.99 -9.18
C LEU A 549 -16.74 -16.04 -8.78
N HIS A 550 -17.45 -15.84 -7.67
CA HIS A 550 -18.54 -16.72 -7.25
C HIS A 550 -19.64 -16.83 -8.33
N ARG A 551 -20.04 -15.71 -8.95
CA ARG A 551 -21.01 -15.73 -10.04
C ARG A 551 -20.50 -16.45 -11.29
N LEU A 552 -19.20 -16.49 -11.50
CA LEU A 552 -18.56 -17.30 -12.55
C LEU A 552 -18.41 -18.78 -12.17
N GLY A 553 -18.93 -19.21 -11.00
CA GLY A 553 -18.84 -20.59 -10.52
C GLY A 553 -17.47 -20.95 -9.97
N ILE A 554 -16.70 -19.97 -9.49
CA ILE A 554 -15.37 -20.14 -8.91
C ILE A 554 -15.49 -19.88 -7.41
N TYR A 555 -15.37 -20.93 -6.61
CA TYR A 555 -15.51 -20.91 -5.16
C TYR A 555 -14.22 -21.38 -4.50
N TYR A 556 -13.95 -20.87 -3.30
CA TYR A 556 -13.06 -21.48 -2.34
C TYR A 556 -13.90 -22.23 -1.32
N GLU A 557 -13.94 -23.54 -1.39
CA GLU A 557 -14.48 -24.39 -0.33
C GLU A 557 -13.49 -25.51 -0.02
N GLU A 558 -13.16 -25.67 1.27
CA GLU A 558 -12.45 -26.82 1.82
C GLU A 558 -13.23 -28.15 1.74
N LYS A 559 -14.35 -28.19 1.05
CA LYS A 559 -15.15 -29.42 0.90
C LYS A 559 -14.55 -30.29 -0.19
N GLU A 560 -13.64 -31.15 0.23
CA GLU A 560 -13.11 -32.27 -0.58
C GLU A 560 -14.21 -33.19 -1.15
N GLU A 561 -15.43 -33.16 -0.63
CA GLU A 561 -16.49 -34.08 -1.02
C GLU A 561 -17.28 -33.68 -2.28
N GLN A 562 -17.29 -32.40 -2.70
CA GLN A 562 -18.01 -31.98 -3.92
C GLN A 562 -17.18 -31.90 -5.18
N ASN A 563 -15.84 -31.86 -5.06
CA ASN A 563 -14.95 -31.82 -6.22
C ASN A 563 -14.77 -33.16 -6.95
N GLN A 564 -15.42 -34.24 -6.52
CA GLN A 564 -15.42 -35.51 -7.25
C GLN A 564 -16.49 -35.59 -8.37
N LEU A 565 -17.30 -34.53 -8.57
CA LEU A 565 -18.30 -34.52 -9.63
C LEU A 565 -17.67 -34.06 -10.97
N ASN A 566 -17.27 -35.08 -11.75
CA ASN A 566 -17.06 -35.05 -13.20
C ASN A 566 -15.92 -34.21 -13.76
N ILE A 567 -14.69 -34.64 -13.50
CA ILE A 567 -13.50 -34.29 -14.30
C ILE A 567 -13.64 -34.71 -15.79
N SER A 568 -14.67 -35.51 -16.16
CA SER A 568 -14.89 -35.97 -17.54
C SER A 568 -15.52 -34.94 -18.48
N HIS A 569 -16.07 -33.84 -17.96
CA HIS A 569 -16.68 -32.80 -18.79
C HIS A 569 -16.11 -31.44 -18.40
N ARG A 570 -15.41 -30.77 -19.34
CA ARG A 570 -14.88 -29.40 -19.29
C ARG A 570 -16.02 -28.36 -19.18
N VAL A 571 -16.91 -28.50 -18.20
CA VAL A 571 -18.08 -27.64 -18.00
C VAL A 571 -18.11 -27.15 -16.57
N ARG A 572 -18.13 -25.82 -16.41
CA ARG A 572 -18.24 -25.14 -15.13
C ARG A 572 -19.67 -24.60 -14.97
N VAL A 573 -20.35 -24.99 -13.89
CA VAL A 573 -21.64 -24.44 -13.52
C VAL A 573 -21.46 -23.06 -12.92
N LEU A 574 -22.27 -22.10 -13.37
CA LEU A 574 -22.25 -20.74 -12.85
C LEU A 574 -22.86 -20.68 -11.45
N GLY A 575 -22.40 -19.72 -10.64
CA GLY A 575 -22.96 -19.48 -9.33
C GLY A 575 -24.35 -18.82 -9.36
N GLU A 576 -25.05 -18.85 -8.24
CA GLU A 576 -26.37 -18.26 -8.12
C GLU A 576 -26.43 -16.80 -8.57
N ASN A 577 -27.48 -16.45 -9.29
CA ASN A 577 -27.73 -15.09 -9.72
C ASN A 577 -28.36 -14.27 -8.56
N THR A 578 -27.51 -13.75 -7.70
CA THR A 578 -27.91 -12.91 -6.55
C THR A 578 -28.30 -11.47 -6.93
N GLY A 579 -28.67 -11.21 -8.19
CA GLY A 579 -29.02 -9.90 -8.70
C GLY A 579 -27.82 -9.14 -9.29
N LYS A 580 -27.90 -7.81 -9.35
CA LYS A 580 -26.82 -6.98 -9.92
C LYS A 580 -25.55 -7.08 -9.08
N LEU A 581 -24.39 -7.13 -9.73
CA LEU A 581 -23.08 -7.13 -9.08
C LEU A 581 -22.90 -5.90 -8.17
N LEU A 582 -23.26 -4.74 -8.70
CA LEU A 582 -23.36 -3.46 -7.99
C LEU A 582 -24.62 -2.72 -8.47
N ARG A 583 -25.20 -1.91 -7.60
CA ARG A 583 -26.28 -0.97 -7.98
C ARG A 583 -25.66 0.28 -8.60
N LYS A 584 -26.40 0.92 -9.48
CA LYS A 584 -26.03 2.22 -10.04
C LYS A 584 -26.21 3.30 -8.96
N LEU A 585 -25.20 4.15 -8.79
CA LEU A 585 -25.19 5.25 -7.81
C LEU A 585 -25.77 6.54 -8.38
#